data_c7215ffe28d8a0c79631086f9eb4762b
#
_entry.id   c7215ffe28d8a0c79631086f9eb4762b
#
_cell.length_a   1.000
_cell.length_b   1.000
_cell.length_c   1.000
_cell.angle_alpha   90.00
_cell.angle_beta   90.00
_cell.angle_gamma   90.00
#
_symmetry.space_group_name_H-M   'P 1'
#
loop_
_entity.id
_entity.type
_entity.pdbx_description
1 polymer ?
#
loop_
_entity_poly.entity_id
_entity_poly.type
_entity_poly.pdbx_seq_one_letter_code
_entity_poly.pdbx_strand_id
1 'polypeptide(L)'
;IHELLIDTANGDRIFELIDGKLLAIKTDLWVTTVYAENKGELFNSIKNLLGLGSNYYERKIVPLTNGGYIGFIDDENQKLLTVNIDKKEGSIINPSEFQEIIQATFSAVAALTYEGYTFQEISLPVIGKKGLQPQEYEGSLKWFIHYAINYLKFSHSTKKIKYFIHIKEDVPYWNEAITQLFTKNVMDPPNSKQFSTTIKDEIVTLIDTFPKISRLFVKEILDVLRQELSKRDSLNYTLLLNKADELVDCILKDLYKLDGIVCSMPMPTYRLSREHLMELQEAELIPDGFFNYFITIRNLKNIRYFQTDIDIERHADETVLFLLLLQRIISFYQEFYRKFY
;
A
#
# COMPACT_ATOMS: atom_id res chain seq x y z
N ILE A 1 9.15 -26.82 -7.71
CA ILE A 1 8.93 -25.49 -8.29
C ILE A 1 7.56 -25.55 -8.94
N HIS A 2 6.67 -24.64 -8.53
CA HIS A 2 5.35 -24.51 -9.11
C HIS A 2 5.24 -23.13 -9.73
N GLU A 3 4.82 -23.08 -10.97
CA GLU A 3 4.48 -21.86 -11.68
C GLU A 3 2.98 -21.86 -11.94
N LEU A 4 2.30 -20.78 -11.54
CA LEU A 4 0.90 -20.55 -11.83
C LEU A 4 0.79 -19.40 -12.82
N LEU A 5 0.25 -19.71 -13.99
CA LEU A 5 -0.11 -18.71 -14.98
C LEU A 5 -1.48 -18.13 -14.62
N ILE A 6 -1.56 -16.80 -14.54
CA ILE A 6 -2.76 -16.06 -14.20
C ILE A 6 -3.12 -15.20 -15.39
N ASP A 7 -4.21 -15.53 -16.06
CA ASP A 7 -4.76 -14.71 -17.14
C ASP A 7 -5.43 -13.46 -16.56
N THR A 8 -5.04 -12.29 -17.07
CA THR A 8 -5.57 -11.00 -16.62
C THR A 8 -5.87 -10.09 -17.81
N ALA A 9 -6.70 -9.07 -17.58
CA ALA A 9 -6.97 -8.04 -18.58
C ALA A 9 -5.70 -7.29 -19.05
N ASN A 10 -4.62 -7.33 -18.27
CA ASN A 10 -3.33 -6.71 -18.56
C ASN A 10 -2.30 -7.71 -19.13
N GLY A 11 -2.74 -8.88 -19.60
CA GLY A 11 -1.90 -9.98 -20.10
C GLY A 11 -1.51 -10.97 -19.00
N ASP A 12 -0.78 -12.01 -19.39
CA ASP A 12 -0.39 -13.10 -18.50
C ASP A 12 0.50 -12.61 -17.35
N ARG A 13 0.25 -13.14 -16.17
CA ARG A 13 1.00 -12.91 -14.93
C ARG A 13 1.44 -14.24 -14.35
N ILE A 14 2.54 -14.22 -13.62
CA ILE A 14 3.15 -15.45 -13.09
C ILE A 14 3.30 -15.33 -11.58
N PHE A 15 2.73 -16.31 -10.87
CA PHE A 15 3.06 -16.58 -9.49
C PHE A 15 3.96 -17.84 -9.45
N GLU A 16 5.16 -17.70 -8.86
CA GLU A 16 6.19 -18.75 -8.91
C GLU A 16 6.65 -19.10 -7.49
N LEU A 17 6.74 -20.40 -7.22
CA LEU A 17 7.38 -20.93 -6.02
C LEU A 17 8.78 -21.43 -6.38
N ILE A 18 9.80 -20.89 -5.72
CA ILE A 18 11.20 -21.22 -5.98
C ILE A 18 11.83 -21.86 -4.75
N ASP A 19 12.40 -23.04 -4.93
CA ASP A 19 13.30 -23.63 -3.93
C ASP A 19 14.66 -22.94 -4.01
N GLY A 20 15.08 -22.25 -2.97
CA GLY A 20 16.35 -21.55 -2.95
C GLY A 20 16.43 -20.36 -2.02
N LYS A 21 17.49 -19.56 -2.23
CA LYS A 21 17.76 -18.36 -1.43
C LYS A 21 17.35 -17.10 -2.19
N LEU A 22 16.59 -16.22 -1.54
CA LEU A 22 16.17 -14.92 -2.08
C LEU A 22 17.34 -14.16 -2.73
N LEU A 23 18.49 -14.12 -2.07
CA LEU A 23 19.66 -13.37 -2.50
C LEU A 23 20.34 -13.92 -3.77
N ALA A 24 20.01 -15.13 -4.20
CA ALA A 24 20.59 -15.74 -5.38
C ALA A 24 19.95 -15.26 -6.70
N ILE A 25 18.83 -14.55 -6.64
CA ILE A 25 18.07 -14.15 -7.82
C ILE A 25 17.92 -12.63 -7.84
N LYS A 26 18.30 -12.04 -8.96
CA LYS A 26 18.10 -10.61 -9.21
C LYS A 26 16.65 -10.35 -9.60
N THR A 27 15.98 -9.46 -8.89
CA THR A 27 14.62 -9.00 -9.18
C THR A 27 14.51 -7.51 -8.87
N ASP A 28 13.45 -6.85 -9.34
CA ASP A 28 13.33 -5.39 -9.18
C ASP A 28 13.06 -4.99 -7.73
N LEU A 29 12.33 -5.83 -6.98
CA LEU A 29 12.02 -5.57 -5.57
C LEU A 29 12.23 -6.81 -4.73
N TRP A 30 13.03 -6.70 -3.70
CA TRP A 30 13.10 -7.68 -2.61
C TRP A 30 12.16 -7.28 -1.47
N VAL A 31 11.52 -8.27 -0.85
CA VAL A 31 10.77 -8.07 0.39
C VAL A 31 11.45 -8.87 1.50
N THR A 32 11.53 -8.32 2.69
CA THR A 32 12.11 -9.03 3.85
C THR A 32 11.41 -8.64 5.15
N THR A 33 11.44 -9.55 6.13
CA THR A 33 10.94 -9.28 7.48
C THR A 33 12.05 -8.71 8.35
N VAL A 34 11.72 -7.69 9.14
CA VAL A 34 12.58 -7.06 10.14
C VAL A 34 11.91 -7.15 11.49
N TYR A 35 12.63 -7.59 12.52
CA TYR A 35 12.13 -7.71 13.88
C TYR A 35 12.70 -6.63 14.80
N ALA A 36 11.98 -6.27 15.85
CA ALA A 36 12.33 -5.15 16.73
C ALA A 36 13.74 -5.24 17.34
N GLU A 37 14.17 -6.42 17.77
CA GLU A 37 15.42 -6.55 18.52
C GLU A 37 16.66 -6.86 17.66
N ASN A 38 16.57 -7.81 16.72
CA ASN A 38 17.75 -8.32 15.98
C ASN A 38 17.71 -8.11 14.48
N LYS A 39 16.67 -7.47 13.99
CA LYS A 39 16.40 -7.22 12.55
C LYS A 39 16.33 -8.47 11.66
N GLY A 40 16.62 -9.66 12.19
CA GLY A 40 16.59 -10.93 11.46
C GLY A 40 17.82 -11.20 10.58
N GLU A 41 18.15 -12.47 10.38
CA GLU A 41 19.32 -12.92 9.62
C GLU A 41 19.28 -12.52 8.16
N LEU A 42 18.09 -12.66 7.52
CA LEU A 42 17.92 -12.34 6.11
C LEU A 42 18.15 -10.84 5.86
N PHE A 43 17.56 -9.97 6.67
CA PHE A 43 17.76 -8.52 6.54
C PHE A 43 19.23 -8.14 6.75
N ASN A 44 19.88 -8.70 7.76
CA ASN A 44 21.30 -8.44 7.99
C ASN A 44 22.19 -8.90 6.82
N SER A 45 21.86 -10.03 6.20
CA SER A 45 22.53 -10.51 4.99
C SER A 45 22.31 -9.57 3.80
N ILE A 46 21.08 -9.10 3.60
CA ILE A 46 20.74 -8.09 2.57
C ILE A 46 21.51 -6.80 2.83
N LYS A 47 21.49 -6.30 4.06
CA LYS A 47 22.19 -5.08 4.45
C LYS A 47 23.68 -5.15 4.13
N ASN A 48 24.33 -6.26 4.44
CA ASN A 48 25.73 -6.49 4.14
C ASN A 48 25.98 -6.57 2.63
N LEU A 49 25.12 -7.25 1.89
CA LEU A 49 25.23 -7.39 0.42
C LEU A 49 25.10 -6.04 -0.29
N LEU A 50 24.18 -5.19 0.16
CA LEU A 50 23.94 -3.86 -0.41
C LEU A 50 24.91 -2.80 0.13
N GLY A 51 25.74 -3.12 1.11
CA GLY A 51 26.64 -2.15 1.74
C GLY A 51 25.92 -1.05 2.53
N LEU A 52 24.68 -1.30 2.96
CA LEU A 52 23.89 -0.32 3.71
C LEU A 52 24.57 -0.02 5.05
N GLY A 53 25.00 1.22 5.24
CA GLY A 53 25.59 1.69 6.48
C GLY A 53 24.64 1.60 7.68
N SER A 54 25.08 2.06 8.85
CA SER A 54 24.23 2.14 10.05
C SER A 54 23.09 3.15 9.88
N ASN A 55 23.26 4.15 9.02
CA ASN A 55 22.36 5.28 8.81
C ASN A 55 21.66 5.23 7.45
N TYR A 56 21.27 4.03 6.97
CA TYR A 56 20.47 3.94 5.77
C TYR A 56 19.10 4.62 5.99
N TYR A 57 18.60 5.26 4.94
CA TYR A 57 17.27 5.87 4.97
C TYR A 57 16.20 4.84 4.64
N GLU A 58 15.23 4.70 5.51
CA GLU A 58 14.06 3.86 5.33
C GLU A 58 12.80 4.72 5.44
N ARG A 59 12.03 4.78 4.36
CA ARG A 59 10.76 5.49 4.32
C ARG A 59 9.64 4.59 4.79
N LYS A 60 8.89 5.00 5.81
CA LYS A 60 7.67 4.29 6.26
C LYS A 60 6.54 4.51 5.25
N ILE A 61 5.95 3.42 4.76
CA ILE A 61 4.87 3.46 3.76
C ILE A 61 3.52 3.18 4.39
N VAL A 62 3.36 2.07 5.12
CA VAL A 62 2.09 1.63 5.72
C VAL A 62 2.33 1.27 7.17
N PRO A 63 1.60 1.87 8.14
CA PRO A 63 1.64 1.43 9.53
C PRO A 63 0.90 0.09 9.68
N LEU A 64 1.25 -0.68 10.70
CA LEU A 64 0.57 -1.89 11.14
C LEU A 64 -0.10 -1.65 12.51
N THR A 65 -1.21 -2.34 12.78
CA THR A 65 -1.99 -2.15 14.03
C THR A 65 -1.20 -2.44 15.30
N ASN A 66 -0.21 -3.31 15.22
CA ASN A 66 0.62 -3.72 16.36
C ASN A 66 1.86 -2.85 16.60
N GLY A 67 1.92 -1.65 15.99
CA GLY A 67 3.06 -0.74 16.13
C GLY A 67 4.16 -0.95 15.07
N GLY A 68 4.12 -2.02 14.29
CA GLY A 68 5.01 -2.24 13.16
C GLY A 68 4.66 -1.34 11.96
N TYR A 69 5.41 -1.49 10.87
CA TYR A 69 5.16 -0.76 9.62
C TYR A 69 5.79 -1.48 8.42
N ILE A 70 5.30 -1.17 7.24
CA ILE A 70 5.97 -1.52 5.99
C ILE A 70 6.87 -0.34 5.61
N GLY A 71 8.17 -0.60 5.45
CA GLY A 71 9.17 0.39 5.06
C GLY A 71 9.70 0.15 3.66
N PHE A 72 10.31 1.18 3.07
CA PHE A 72 10.92 1.11 1.75
C PHE A 72 12.31 1.73 1.78
N ILE A 73 13.28 1.03 1.23
CA ILE A 73 14.66 1.48 1.03
C ILE A 73 14.90 1.49 -0.47
N ASP A 74 15.14 2.69 -1.00
CA ASP A 74 15.50 2.90 -2.41
C ASP A 74 17.02 2.97 -2.50
N ASP A 75 17.64 1.85 -2.82
CA ASP A 75 19.07 1.75 -3.05
C ASP A 75 19.35 1.64 -4.55
N GLU A 76 20.43 2.24 -5.01
CA GLU A 76 20.81 2.26 -6.43
C GLU A 76 20.97 0.85 -7.03
N ASN A 77 21.42 -0.11 -6.21
CA ASN A 77 21.64 -1.48 -6.65
C ASN A 77 20.39 -2.35 -6.56
N GLN A 78 19.55 -2.13 -5.54
CA GLN A 78 18.40 -2.96 -5.27
C GLN A 78 17.35 -2.24 -4.42
N LYS A 79 16.10 -2.26 -4.84
CA LYS A 79 14.97 -1.77 -4.05
C LYS A 79 14.52 -2.82 -3.04
N LEU A 80 14.26 -2.38 -1.82
CA LEU A 80 13.93 -3.27 -0.70
C LEU A 80 12.67 -2.78 0.03
N LEU A 81 11.69 -3.65 0.15
CA LEU A 81 10.53 -3.47 1.03
C LEU A 81 10.78 -4.23 2.33
N THR A 82 10.67 -3.54 3.44
CA THR A 82 10.85 -4.12 4.78
C THR A 82 9.51 -4.25 5.49
N VAL A 83 9.25 -5.42 6.01
CA VAL A 83 8.10 -5.70 6.87
C VAL A 83 8.56 -5.64 8.31
N ASN A 84 8.43 -4.48 8.92
CA ASN A 84 8.88 -4.24 10.30
C ASN A 84 7.80 -4.71 11.28
N ILE A 85 8.07 -5.80 11.99
CA ILE A 85 7.20 -6.38 13.00
C ILE A 85 7.72 -5.95 14.38
N ASP A 86 6.90 -5.23 15.13
CA ASP A 86 7.24 -4.76 16.47
C ASP A 86 7.13 -5.89 17.53
N LYS A 87 7.78 -7.00 17.23
CA LYS A 87 7.90 -8.17 18.08
C LYS A 87 9.29 -8.78 17.97
N LYS A 88 9.67 -9.59 18.97
CA LYS A 88 10.88 -10.41 18.87
C LYS A 88 10.73 -11.46 17.77
N GLU A 89 11.83 -11.80 17.14
CA GLU A 89 11.87 -12.94 16.22
C GLU A 89 11.41 -14.23 16.94
N GLY A 90 10.47 -14.96 16.32
CA GLY A 90 9.87 -16.16 16.91
C GLY A 90 8.68 -15.91 17.84
N SER A 91 8.31 -14.65 18.10
CA SER A 91 7.05 -14.34 18.78
C SER A 91 5.85 -14.79 17.95
N ILE A 92 4.79 -15.26 18.61
CA ILE A 92 3.57 -15.72 17.95
C ILE A 92 2.93 -14.55 17.20
N ILE A 93 2.62 -14.78 15.93
CA ILE A 93 1.83 -13.91 15.06
C ILE A 93 0.50 -14.64 14.85
N ASN A 94 -0.59 -14.03 15.30
CA ASN A 94 -1.90 -14.64 15.10
C ASN A 94 -2.36 -14.51 13.63
N PRO A 95 -3.34 -15.32 13.18
CA PRO A 95 -3.77 -15.33 11.78
C PRO A 95 -4.26 -13.98 11.27
N SER A 96 -4.91 -13.16 12.08
CA SER A 96 -5.38 -11.83 11.69
C SER A 96 -4.24 -10.83 11.52
N GLU A 97 -3.26 -10.82 12.41
CA GLU A 97 -2.03 -10.03 12.24
C GLU A 97 -1.27 -10.45 10.98
N PHE A 98 -1.17 -11.75 10.74
CA PHE A 98 -0.50 -12.27 9.56
C PHE A 98 -1.17 -11.82 8.27
N GLN A 99 -2.51 -11.88 8.23
CA GLN A 99 -3.29 -11.41 7.11
C GLN A 99 -3.10 -9.90 6.87
N GLU A 100 -3.14 -9.09 7.94
CA GLU A 100 -2.86 -7.66 7.89
C GLU A 100 -1.48 -7.37 7.28
N ILE A 101 -0.45 -8.07 7.74
CA ILE A 101 0.92 -7.91 7.26
C ILE A 101 1.00 -8.19 5.76
N ILE A 102 0.39 -9.27 5.28
CA ILE A 102 0.40 -9.61 3.85
C ILE A 102 -0.32 -8.53 3.04
N GLN A 103 -1.52 -8.15 3.46
CA GLN A 103 -2.31 -7.14 2.78
C GLN A 103 -1.58 -5.80 2.75
N ALA A 104 -0.99 -5.37 3.87
CA ALA A 104 -0.20 -4.15 3.95
C ALA A 104 1.04 -4.20 3.04
N THR A 105 1.68 -5.36 2.91
CA THR A 105 2.84 -5.55 2.02
C THR A 105 2.45 -5.28 0.56
N PHE A 106 1.40 -5.92 0.05
CA PHE A 106 0.95 -5.69 -1.33
C PHE A 106 0.37 -4.29 -1.55
N SER A 107 -0.29 -3.72 -0.55
CA SER A 107 -0.76 -2.34 -0.59
C SER A 107 0.41 -1.35 -0.67
N ALA A 108 1.51 -1.60 0.05
CA ALA A 108 2.71 -0.78 -0.04
C ALA A 108 3.36 -0.86 -1.43
N VAL A 109 3.43 -2.05 -2.03
CA VAL A 109 3.92 -2.20 -3.42
C VAL A 109 3.03 -1.44 -4.39
N ALA A 110 1.71 -1.53 -4.25
CA ALA A 110 0.77 -0.77 -5.07
C ALA A 110 1.00 0.75 -4.91
N ALA A 111 1.13 1.25 -3.66
CA ALA A 111 1.41 2.66 -3.41
C ALA A 111 2.70 3.14 -4.08
N LEU A 112 3.78 2.35 -3.97
CA LEU A 112 5.05 2.65 -4.65
C LEU A 112 4.90 2.68 -6.18
N THR A 113 4.10 1.77 -6.73
CA THR A 113 3.82 1.76 -8.18
C THR A 113 3.08 3.03 -8.60
N TYR A 114 2.17 3.54 -7.79
CA TYR A 114 1.50 4.84 -8.04
C TYR A 114 2.45 6.04 -7.87
N GLU A 115 3.51 5.91 -7.07
CA GLU A 115 4.58 6.90 -6.97
C GLU A 115 5.52 6.90 -8.17
N GLY A 116 5.31 6.02 -9.14
CA GLY A 116 6.11 5.93 -10.37
C GLY A 116 7.17 4.84 -10.36
N TYR A 117 7.33 4.10 -9.26
CA TYR A 117 8.22 2.93 -9.25
C TYR A 117 7.65 1.83 -10.16
N THR A 118 8.51 1.14 -10.88
CA THR A 118 8.13 0.03 -11.75
C THR A 118 8.81 -1.24 -11.27
N PHE A 119 7.99 -2.20 -10.82
CA PHE A 119 8.46 -3.51 -10.38
C PHE A 119 7.86 -4.58 -11.30
N GLN A 120 8.64 -5.10 -12.25
CA GLN A 120 8.19 -6.20 -13.10
C GLN A 120 8.24 -7.53 -12.36
N GLU A 121 9.23 -7.70 -11.50
CA GLU A 121 9.43 -8.90 -10.70
C GLU A 121 9.64 -8.56 -9.23
N ILE A 122 8.87 -9.24 -8.36
CA ILE A 122 8.93 -9.09 -6.91
C ILE A 122 9.31 -10.43 -6.30
N SER A 123 10.28 -10.41 -5.41
CA SER A 123 10.75 -11.61 -4.70
C SER A 123 10.58 -11.48 -3.21
N LEU A 124 9.97 -12.47 -2.60
CA LEU A 124 9.72 -12.45 -1.15
C LEU A 124 9.81 -13.85 -0.52
N PRO A 125 10.27 -13.93 0.73
CA PRO A 125 10.19 -15.14 1.54
C PRO A 125 8.79 -15.26 2.14
N VAL A 126 8.52 -16.34 2.85
CA VAL A 126 7.36 -16.43 3.73
C VAL A 126 7.54 -15.44 4.89
N ILE A 127 6.78 -14.34 4.85
CA ILE A 127 6.86 -13.28 5.85
C ILE A 127 6.37 -13.81 7.19
N GLY A 128 7.09 -13.50 8.29
CA GLY A 128 6.64 -13.85 9.63
C GLY A 128 6.62 -15.35 9.97
N LYS A 129 7.18 -16.22 9.13
CA LYS A 129 7.13 -17.68 9.29
C LYS A 129 7.51 -18.16 10.71
N LYS A 130 8.56 -17.58 11.31
CA LYS A 130 9.05 -17.98 12.63
C LYS A 130 8.04 -17.75 13.76
N GLY A 131 7.01 -16.93 13.53
CA GLY A 131 5.93 -16.66 14.47
C GLY A 131 4.65 -17.46 14.23
N LEU A 132 4.58 -18.27 13.17
CA LEU A 132 3.42 -19.06 12.82
C LEU A 132 3.48 -20.45 13.47
N GLN A 133 2.38 -20.87 14.06
CA GLN A 133 2.24 -22.25 14.56
C GLN A 133 2.07 -23.21 13.37
N PRO A 134 2.56 -24.45 13.44
CA PRO A 134 2.45 -25.42 12.34
C PRO A 134 1.01 -25.61 11.83
N GLN A 135 0.01 -25.57 12.69
CA GLN A 135 -1.40 -25.73 12.35
C GLN A 135 -1.97 -24.53 11.58
N GLU A 136 -1.37 -23.35 11.80
CA GLU A 136 -1.81 -22.09 11.18
C GLU A 136 -1.09 -21.85 9.85
N TYR A 137 0.03 -22.56 9.64
CA TYR A 137 0.93 -22.31 8.52
C TYR A 137 0.24 -22.52 7.15
N GLU A 138 -0.49 -23.64 7.00
CA GLU A 138 -1.21 -23.93 5.77
C GLU A 138 -2.27 -22.86 5.44
N GLY A 139 -3.07 -22.46 6.45
CA GLY A 139 -4.04 -21.38 6.30
C GLY A 139 -3.37 -20.06 5.88
N SER A 140 -2.22 -19.76 6.47
CA SER A 140 -1.44 -18.56 6.16
C SER A 140 -0.89 -18.56 4.74
N LEU A 141 -0.44 -19.71 4.23
CA LEU A 141 0.01 -19.82 2.84
C LEU A 141 -1.10 -19.53 1.82
N LYS A 142 -2.33 -19.93 2.13
CA LYS A 142 -3.50 -19.60 1.28
C LYS A 142 -3.68 -18.09 1.15
N TRP A 143 -3.49 -17.35 2.23
CA TRP A 143 -3.55 -15.89 2.20
C TRP A 143 -2.43 -15.31 1.34
N PHE A 144 -1.20 -15.79 1.48
CA PHE A 144 -0.11 -15.35 0.63
C PHE A 144 -0.44 -15.49 -0.85
N ILE A 145 -0.89 -16.68 -1.26
CA ILE A 145 -1.21 -16.96 -2.66
C ILE A 145 -2.39 -16.09 -3.11
N HIS A 146 -3.43 -15.98 -2.29
CA HIS A 146 -4.62 -15.19 -2.60
C HIS A 146 -4.28 -13.71 -2.85
N TYR A 147 -3.57 -13.08 -1.92
CA TYR A 147 -3.19 -11.67 -2.06
C TYR A 147 -2.21 -11.44 -3.21
N ALA A 148 -1.27 -12.35 -3.43
CA ALA A 148 -0.35 -12.27 -4.57
C ALA A 148 -1.09 -12.34 -5.91
N ILE A 149 -2.04 -13.30 -6.05
CA ILE A 149 -2.85 -13.44 -7.25
C ILE A 149 -3.72 -12.20 -7.47
N ASN A 150 -4.37 -11.70 -6.42
CA ASN A 150 -5.20 -10.51 -6.54
C ASN A 150 -4.36 -9.29 -6.93
N TYR A 151 -3.21 -9.07 -6.28
CA TYR A 151 -2.31 -8.00 -6.66
C TYR A 151 -1.88 -8.11 -8.13
N LEU A 152 -1.49 -9.31 -8.60
CA LEU A 152 -1.09 -9.53 -9.99
C LEU A 152 -2.23 -9.23 -10.99
N LYS A 153 -3.47 -9.54 -10.65
CA LYS A 153 -4.64 -9.24 -11.50
C LYS A 153 -4.84 -7.75 -11.75
N PHE A 154 -4.52 -6.90 -10.76
CA PHE A 154 -4.72 -5.46 -10.84
C PHE A 154 -3.46 -4.68 -11.21
N SER A 155 -2.28 -5.27 -11.03
CA SER A 155 -1.02 -4.58 -11.34
C SER A 155 -0.81 -4.37 -12.84
N HIS A 156 -0.52 -3.15 -13.22
CA HIS A 156 -0.13 -2.83 -14.60
C HIS A 156 1.33 -3.13 -14.89
N SER A 157 2.22 -3.01 -13.90
CA SER A 157 3.66 -3.13 -14.07
C SER A 157 4.20 -4.52 -13.69
N THR A 158 3.68 -5.11 -12.60
CA THR A 158 4.21 -6.37 -12.09
C THR A 158 3.74 -7.55 -12.91
N LYS A 159 4.70 -8.30 -13.44
CA LYS A 159 4.47 -9.49 -14.25
C LYS A 159 4.65 -10.78 -13.46
N LYS A 160 5.53 -10.75 -12.45
CA LYS A 160 5.91 -11.97 -11.73
C LYS A 160 6.08 -11.71 -10.23
N ILE A 161 5.52 -12.60 -9.42
CA ILE A 161 5.78 -12.70 -7.98
C ILE A 161 6.45 -14.03 -7.70
N LYS A 162 7.62 -13.99 -7.05
CA LYS A 162 8.45 -15.15 -6.72
C LYS A 162 8.46 -15.35 -5.21
N TYR A 163 7.89 -16.47 -4.74
CA TYR A 163 8.03 -16.90 -3.35
C TYR A 163 9.18 -17.87 -3.19
N PHE A 164 10.05 -17.57 -2.24
CA PHE A 164 11.19 -18.42 -1.90
C PHE A 164 10.84 -19.35 -0.76
N ILE A 165 10.91 -20.66 -1.06
CA ILE A 165 10.80 -21.72 -0.06
C ILE A 165 12.22 -22.03 0.39
N HIS A 166 12.55 -21.59 1.61
CA HIS A 166 13.89 -21.78 2.16
C HIS A 166 14.08 -23.16 2.80
N ILE A 167 13.02 -23.81 3.18
CA ILE A 167 13.01 -25.11 3.87
C ILE A 167 12.20 -26.10 3.03
N LYS A 168 12.83 -27.20 2.61
CA LYS A 168 12.19 -28.21 1.75
C LYS A 168 10.98 -28.88 2.40
N GLU A 169 10.98 -28.98 3.72
CA GLU A 169 9.88 -29.50 4.52
C GLU A 169 8.59 -28.69 4.38
N ASP A 170 8.66 -27.46 3.89
CA ASP A 170 7.48 -26.61 3.65
C ASP A 170 6.77 -26.91 2.33
N VAL A 171 7.43 -27.57 1.38
CA VAL A 171 6.86 -27.83 0.05
C VAL A 171 5.51 -28.56 0.09
N PRO A 172 5.28 -29.57 0.96
CA PRO A 172 3.97 -30.20 1.07
C PRO A 172 2.85 -29.23 1.47
N TYR A 173 3.13 -28.30 2.40
CA TYR A 173 2.14 -27.29 2.84
C TYR A 173 1.75 -26.33 1.72
N TRP A 174 2.73 -25.92 0.89
CA TRP A 174 2.47 -25.10 -0.28
C TRP A 174 1.62 -25.83 -1.31
N ASN A 175 1.93 -27.09 -1.58
CA ASN A 175 1.16 -27.93 -2.51
C ASN A 175 -0.28 -28.08 -2.05
N GLU A 176 -0.49 -28.33 -0.77
CA GLU A 176 -1.84 -28.42 -0.17
C GLU A 176 -2.60 -27.10 -0.28
N ALA A 177 -1.97 -25.98 0.07
CA ALA A 177 -2.56 -24.66 -0.02
C ALA A 177 -2.97 -24.32 -1.46
N ILE A 178 -2.12 -24.61 -2.45
CA ILE A 178 -2.41 -24.43 -3.86
C ILE A 178 -3.60 -25.32 -4.30
N THR A 179 -3.56 -26.60 -3.94
CA THR A 179 -4.63 -27.55 -4.29
C THR A 179 -5.97 -27.09 -3.74
N GLN A 180 -6.00 -26.67 -2.49
CA GLN A 180 -7.22 -26.19 -1.85
C GLN A 180 -7.78 -24.91 -2.48
N LEU A 181 -6.93 -23.99 -2.93
CA LEU A 181 -7.36 -22.79 -3.63
C LEU A 181 -8.06 -23.10 -4.96
N PHE A 182 -7.61 -24.14 -5.67
CA PHE A 182 -8.18 -24.49 -6.97
C PHE A 182 -9.34 -25.49 -6.88
N THR A 183 -9.44 -26.27 -5.80
CA THR A 183 -10.52 -27.26 -5.63
C THR A 183 -11.75 -26.70 -4.93
N LYS A 184 -11.59 -25.64 -4.12
CA LYS A 184 -12.69 -24.97 -3.45
C LYS A 184 -12.94 -23.61 -4.08
N ASN A 185 -13.97 -23.50 -4.87
CA ASN A 185 -14.44 -22.25 -5.51
C ASN A 185 -14.97 -21.20 -4.52
N VAL A 186 -14.43 -21.06 -3.34
CA VAL A 186 -14.79 -19.94 -2.44
C VAL A 186 -13.66 -19.73 -1.45
N MET A 187 -12.95 -18.66 -1.58
CA MET A 187 -12.34 -18.01 -0.43
C MET A 187 -12.95 -16.61 -0.32
N ASP A 188 -13.99 -16.49 0.46
CA ASP A 188 -14.32 -15.20 1.05
C ASP A 188 -13.14 -14.78 1.92
N PRO A 189 -12.56 -13.60 1.70
CA PRO A 189 -11.47 -13.12 2.55
C PRO A 189 -12.02 -12.88 3.95
N PRO A 190 -11.58 -13.61 5.00
CA PRO A 190 -11.89 -13.19 6.34
C PRO A 190 -11.15 -11.88 6.61
N ASN A 191 -11.91 -10.82 6.92
CA ASN A 191 -11.43 -9.57 7.50
C ASN A 191 -10.62 -8.54 6.68
N SER A 192 -10.84 -8.38 5.39
CA SER A 192 -10.58 -7.08 4.74
C SER A 192 -11.26 -5.90 5.50
N LYS A 193 -12.30 -6.20 6.25
CA LYS A 193 -12.98 -5.27 7.16
C LYS A 193 -12.08 -4.73 8.28
N GLN A 194 -11.18 -5.52 8.86
CA GLN A 194 -10.37 -5.07 10.01
C GLN A 194 -9.26 -4.10 9.58
N PHE A 195 -8.55 -4.38 8.49
CA PHE A 195 -7.51 -3.50 7.99
C PHE A 195 -8.07 -2.15 7.50
N SER A 196 -9.18 -2.20 6.74
CA SER A 196 -9.87 -0.97 6.33
C SER A 196 -10.38 -0.17 7.52
N THR A 197 -10.77 -0.82 8.63
CA THR A 197 -11.19 -0.16 9.86
C THR A 197 -10.02 0.58 10.50
N THR A 198 -8.86 -0.03 10.60
CA THR A 198 -7.66 0.61 11.16
C THR A 198 -7.25 1.85 10.40
N ILE A 199 -7.18 1.77 9.05
CA ILE A 199 -6.85 2.94 8.22
C ILE A 199 -7.92 4.04 8.38
N LYS A 200 -9.20 3.67 8.44
CA LYS A 200 -10.28 4.64 8.69
C LYS A 200 -10.11 5.36 10.01
N ASP A 201 -9.81 4.63 11.09
CA ASP A 201 -9.60 5.21 12.42
C ASP A 201 -8.39 6.14 12.46
N GLU A 202 -7.31 5.80 11.75
CA GLU A 202 -6.15 6.67 11.58
C GLU A 202 -6.49 7.94 10.80
N ILE A 203 -7.25 7.85 9.70
CA ILE A 203 -7.71 9.03 8.95
C ILE A 203 -8.59 9.92 9.82
N VAL A 204 -9.52 9.32 10.56
CA VAL A 204 -10.37 10.07 11.51
C VAL A 204 -9.51 10.79 12.55
N THR A 205 -8.50 10.11 13.11
CA THR A 205 -7.56 10.71 14.06
C THR A 205 -6.77 11.87 13.44
N LEU A 206 -6.31 11.74 12.20
CA LEU A 206 -5.64 12.82 11.47
C LEU A 206 -6.57 14.02 11.29
N ILE A 207 -7.83 13.79 10.93
CA ILE A 207 -8.83 14.87 10.80
C ILE A 207 -9.11 15.53 12.15
N ASP A 208 -9.26 14.76 13.23
CA ASP A 208 -9.53 15.29 14.58
C ASP A 208 -8.34 16.09 15.14
N THR A 209 -7.12 15.76 14.74
CA THR A 209 -5.89 16.46 15.13
C THR A 209 -5.48 17.57 14.15
N PHE A 210 -6.29 17.80 13.12
CA PHE A 210 -6.01 18.86 12.15
C PHE A 210 -6.01 20.25 12.83
N PRO A 211 -5.05 21.14 12.49
CA PRO A 211 -5.04 22.51 13.03
C PRO A 211 -6.37 23.23 12.78
N LYS A 212 -6.71 24.19 13.64
CA LYS A 212 -7.93 24.99 13.44
C LYS A 212 -7.92 25.66 12.07
N ILE A 213 -8.81 25.19 11.20
CA ILE A 213 -8.92 25.68 9.83
C ILE A 213 -9.81 26.91 9.83
N SER A 214 -9.28 28.02 9.34
CA SER A 214 -10.07 29.27 9.15
C SER A 214 -11.00 29.17 7.93
N ARG A 215 -10.79 28.22 7.04
CA ARG A 215 -11.57 28.04 5.80
C ARG A 215 -12.74 27.10 6.03
N LEU A 216 -13.93 27.66 6.07
CA LEU A 216 -15.19 26.94 6.30
C LEU A 216 -15.36 25.76 5.32
N PHE A 217 -15.05 25.97 4.04
CA PHE A 217 -15.23 24.95 3.00
C PHE A 217 -14.34 23.71 3.19
N VAL A 218 -13.06 23.89 3.56
CA VAL A 218 -12.14 22.75 3.84
C VAL A 218 -12.62 22.01 5.09
N LYS A 219 -13.06 22.74 6.10
CA LYS A 219 -13.62 22.14 7.31
C LYS A 219 -14.84 21.27 6.98
N GLU A 220 -15.77 21.78 6.17
CA GLU A 220 -16.95 21.03 5.72
C GLU A 220 -16.57 19.72 5.00
N ILE A 221 -15.56 19.77 4.12
CA ILE A 221 -15.08 18.55 3.43
C ILE A 221 -14.54 17.54 4.44
N LEU A 222 -13.67 17.97 5.36
CA LEU A 222 -13.08 17.10 6.38
C LEU A 222 -14.15 16.55 7.33
N ASP A 223 -15.13 17.34 7.73
CA ASP A 223 -16.25 16.90 8.57
C ASP A 223 -17.09 15.81 7.87
N VAL A 224 -17.36 15.94 6.57
CA VAL A 224 -18.08 14.92 5.79
C VAL A 224 -17.26 13.65 5.66
N LEU A 225 -15.96 13.76 5.35
CA LEU A 225 -15.05 12.60 5.30
C LEU A 225 -15.01 11.87 6.65
N ARG A 226 -14.87 12.61 7.74
CA ARG A 226 -14.89 12.08 9.10
C ARG A 226 -16.17 11.33 9.43
N GLN A 227 -17.32 11.93 9.17
CA GLN A 227 -18.63 11.32 9.42
C GLN A 227 -18.81 10.04 8.62
N GLU A 228 -18.44 10.04 7.35
CA GLU A 228 -18.58 8.87 6.49
C GLU A 228 -17.64 7.74 6.92
N LEU A 229 -16.36 8.05 7.21
CA LEU A 229 -15.37 7.07 7.65
C LEU A 229 -15.68 6.46 9.02
N SER A 230 -16.38 7.19 9.88
CA SER A 230 -16.79 6.69 11.21
C SER A 230 -17.95 5.68 11.16
N LYS A 231 -18.59 5.49 10.01
CA LYS A 231 -19.63 4.47 9.85
C LYS A 231 -19.05 3.05 9.88
N ARG A 232 -19.71 2.16 10.63
CA ARG A 232 -19.26 0.76 10.80
C ARG A 232 -19.67 -0.15 9.66
N ASP A 233 -20.88 0.01 9.13
CA ASP A 233 -21.54 -1.03 8.32
C ASP A 233 -21.69 -0.70 6.83
N SER A 234 -21.62 0.55 6.41
CA SER A 234 -21.72 0.90 5.00
C SER A 234 -21.03 2.23 4.69
N LEU A 235 -20.01 2.18 3.86
CA LEU A 235 -19.35 3.39 3.36
C LEU A 235 -20.02 3.84 2.05
N ASN A 236 -20.36 5.11 1.96
CA ASN A 236 -20.69 5.70 0.68
C ASN A 236 -19.40 6.06 -0.06
N TYR A 237 -18.85 5.08 -0.78
CA TYR A 237 -17.58 5.21 -1.48
C TYR A 237 -17.57 6.34 -2.52
N THR A 238 -18.70 6.54 -3.23
CA THR A 238 -18.84 7.63 -4.20
C THR A 238 -18.76 9.00 -3.53
N LEU A 239 -19.40 9.14 -2.35
CA LEU A 239 -19.30 10.39 -1.56
C LEU A 239 -17.86 10.64 -1.10
N LEU A 240 -17.18 9.60 -0.60
CA LEU A 240 -15.78 9.70 -0.16
C LEU A 240 -14.86 10.12 -1.31
N LEU A 241 -14.99 9.51 -2.50
CA LEU A 241 -14.20 9.88 -3.69
C LEU A 241 -14.45 11.33 -4.12
N ASN A 242 -15.72 11.76 -4.11
CA ASN A 242 -16.06 13.14 -4.45
C ASN A 242 -15.42 14.14 -3.46
N LYS A 243 -15.51 13.84 -2.17
CA LYS A 243 -14.95 14.72 -1.12
C LYS A 243 -13.42 14.71 -1.11
N ALA A 244 -12.79 13.57 -1.41
CA ALA A 244 -11.34 13.50 -1.58
C ALA A 244 -10.86 14.33 -2.79
N ASP A 245 -11.56 14.28 -3.93
CA ASP A 245 -11.25 15.09 -5.11
C ASP A 245 -11.43 16.60 -4.83
N GLU A 246 -12.50 16.99 -4.11
CA GLU A 246 -12.70 18.38 -3.64
C GLU A 246 -11.57 18.82 -2.70
N LEU A 247 -11.13 17.95 -1.79
CA LEU A 247 -10.00 18.23 -0.90
C LEU A 247 -8.70 18.44 -1.68
N VAL A 248 -8.42 17.60 -2.65
CA VAL A 248 -7.26 17.76 -3.56
C VAL A 248 -7.30 19.14 -4.24
N ASP A 249 -8.44 19.54 -4.80
CA ASP A 249 -8.57 20.86 -5.42
C ASP A 249 -8.33 22.01 -4.43
N CYS A 250 -8.73 21.86 -3.17
CA CYS A 250 -8.46 22.86 -2.12
C CYS A 250 -6.97 22.95 -1.80
N ILE A 251 -6.30 21.80 -1.62
CA ILE A 251 -4.87 21.73 -1.33
C ILE A 251 -4.08 22.42 -2.45
N LEU A 252 -4.36 22.05 -3.69
CA LEU A 252 -3.66 22.62 -4.84
C LEU A 252 -3.85 24.13 -4.97
N LYS A 253 -5.08 24.62 -4.71
CA LYS A 253 -5.34 26.07 -4.69
C LYS A 253 -4.62 26.79 -3.54
N ASP A 254 -4.40 26.13 -2.43
CA ASP A 254 -3.64 26.70 -1.31
C ASP A 254 -2.15 26.74 -1.62
N LEU A 255 -1.62 25.71 -2.24
CA LEU A 255 -0.22 25.70 -2.73
C LEU A 255 0.03 26.83 -3.73
N TYR A 256 -0.88 27.05 -4.67
CA TYR A 256 -0.77 28.15 -5.65
C TYR A 256 -0.84 29.57 -5.04
N LYS A 257 -1.38 29.69 -3.83
CA LYS A 257 -1.51 30.99 -3.14
C LYS A 257 -0.32 31.34 -2.26
N LEU A 258 0.66 30.45 -2.14
CA LEU A 258 1.87 30.76 -1.37
C LEU A 258 2.63 31.93 -2.03
N ASP A 259 2.89 32.96 -1.22
CA ASP A 259 3.65 34.11 -1.70
C ASP A 259 5.07 33.68 -2.14
N GLY A 260 5.48 34.20 -3.29
CA GLY A 260 6.81 33.96 -3.84
C GLY A 260 6.91 32.81 -4.86
N ILE A 261 5.79 32.11 -5.15
CA ILE A 261 5.76 31.11 -6.20
C ILE A 261 5.35 31.77 -7.50
N VAL A 262 6.27 31.79 -8.44
CA VAL A 262 6.00 32.24 -9.82
C VAL A 262 5.52 31.03 -10.61
N CYS A 263 4.22 30.75 -10.56
CA CYS A 263 3.62 29.84 -11.51
C CYS A 263 3.49 30.54 -12.88
N SER A 264 3.93 29.89 -13.94
CA SER A 264 3.87 30.44 -15.31
C SER A 264 2.42 30.51 -15.81
N MET A 265 1.54 29.68 -15.27
CA MET A 265 0.13 29.62 -15.65
C MET A 265 -0.78 30.38 -14.65
N PRO A 266 -1.81 31.06 -15.17
CA PRO A 266 -2.79 31.72 -14.30
C PRO A 266 -3.55 30.69 -13.47
N MET A 267 -3.82 31.02 -12.20
CA MET A 267 -4.61 30.15 -11.30
C MET A 267 -5.96 29.80 -11.95
N PRO A 268 -6.26 28.51 -12.14
CA PRO A 268 -7.50 28.11 -12.79
C PRO A 268 -8.71 28.41 -11.93
N THR A 269 -9.77 28.89 -12.57
CA THR A 269 -11.04 29.23 -11.89
C THR A 269 -11.79 27.99 -11.42
N TYR A 270 -11.57 26.82 -12.05
CA TYR A 270 -12.33 25.60 -11.78
C TYR A 270 -11.44 24.44 -11.28
N ARG A 271 -10.75 23.75 -12.17
CA ARG A 271 -9.93 22.58 -11.88
C ARG A 271 -8.50 22.79 -12.35
N LEU A 272 -7.57 22.34 -11.51
CA LEU A 272 -6.17 22.30 -11.90
C LEU A 272 -5.97 21.21 -12.96
N SER A 273 -5.29 21.58 -14.06
CA SER A 273 -4.89 20.63 -15.08
C SER A 273 -3.64 19.83 -14.64
N ARG A 274 -3.28 18.85 -15.44
CA ARG A 274 -2.04 18.08 -15.23
C ARG A 274 -0.79 18.97 -15.24
N GLU A 275 -0.80 19.97 -16.11
CA GLU A 275 0.30 20.93 -16.28
C GLU A 275 0.51 21.75 -15.01
N HIS A 276 -0.57 22.20 -14.35
CA HIS A 276 -0.47 22.90 -13.05
C HIS A 276 0.14 22.01 -11.96
N LEU A 277 -0.17 20.72 -11.93
CA LEU A 277 0.43 19.79 -11.01
C LEU A 277 1.92 19.60 -11.27
N MET A 278 2.34 19.57 -12.53
CA MET A 278 3.76 19.50 -12.90
C MET A 278 4.52 20.75 -12.47
N GLU A 279 3.95 21.93 -12.62
CA GLU A 279 4.55 23.18 -12.12
C GLU A 279 4.75 23.17 -10.60
N LEU A 280 3.76 22.68 -9.85
CA LEU A 280 3.88 22.56 -8.39
C LEU A 280 4.95 21.53 -7.98
N GLN A 281 5.13 20.47 -8.75
CA GLN A 281 6.19 19.51 -8.54
C GLN A 281 7.57 20.08 -8.88
N GLU A 282 7.72 20.78 -10.01
CA GLU A 282 8.95 21.45 -10.38
C GLU A 282 9.35 22.56 -9.40
N ALA A 283 8.35 23.19 -8.78
CA ALA A 283 8.56 24.16 -7.70
C ALA A 283 8.83 23.51 -6.31
N GLU A 284 8.98 22.20 -6.24
CA GLU A 284 9.20 21.43 -4.99
C GLU A 284 8.13 21.65 -3.90
N LEU A 285 6.92 22.04 -4.29
CA LEU A 285 5.81 22.30 -3.37
C LEU A 285 5.00 21.05 -3.03
N ILE A 286 5.03 20.08 -3.92
CA ILE A 286 4.48 18.75 -3.69
C ILE A 286 5.62 17.74 -3.76
N PRO A 287 5.72 16.80 -2.80
CA PRO A 287 6.72 15.76 -2.83
C PRO A 287 6.61 14.88 -4.08
N ASP A 288 7.71 14.28 -4.49
CA ASP A 288 7.71 13.25 -5.51
C ASP A 288 6.70 12.15 -5.16
N GLY A 289 5.93 11.73 -6.16
CA GLY A 289 4.87 10.74 -5.97
C GLY A 289 3.50 11.31 -5.59
N PHE A 290 3.39 12.46 -4.92
CA PHE A 290 2.09 13.08 -4.59
C PHE A 290 1.28 13.50 -5.82
N PHE A 291 1.96 13.88 -6.89
CA PHE A 291 1.33 14.09 -8.20
C PHE A 291 0.47 12.88 -8.60
N ASN A 292 1.04 11.67 -8.46
CA ASN A 292 0.34 10.43 -8.80
C ASN A 292 -0.84 10.15 -7.86
N TYR A 293 -0.75 10.48 -6.57
CA TYR A 293 -1.87 10.36 -5.63
C TYR A 293 -3.07 11.19 -6.06
N PHE A 294 -2.83 12.45 -6.41
CA PHE A 294 -3.88 13.36 -6.86
C PHE A 294 -4.54 12.88 -8.17
N ILE A 295 -3.72 12.46 -9.14
CA ILE A 295 -4.21 11.91 -10.40
C ILE A 295 -5.00 10.62 -10.17
N THR A 296 -4.54 9.74 -9.27
CA THR A 296 -5.21 8.48 -9.00
C THR A 296 -6.59 8.68 -8.38
N ILE A 297 -6.75 9.59 -7.40
CA ILE A 297 -8.07 9.90 -6.83
C ILE A 297 -9.03 10.40 -7.91
N ARG A 298 -8.56 11.25 -8.81
CA ARG A 298 -9.36 11.74 -9.94
C ARG A 298 -9.75 10.62 -10.91
N ASN A 299 -8.83 9.73 -11.21
CA ASN A 299 -9.09 8.59 -12.07
C ASN A 299 -10.09 7.61 -11.44
N LEU A 300 -9.94 7.28 -10.16
CA LEU A 300 -10.90 6.45 -9.44
C LEU A 300 -12.31 7.05 -9.45
N LYS A 301 -12.43 8.36 -9.24
CA LYS A 301 -13.69 9.08 -9.36
C LYS A 301 -14.29 8.97 -10.76
N ASN A 302 -13.51 9.20 -11.81
CA ASN A 302 -13.97 9.17 -13.19
C ASN A 302 -14.42 7.76 -13.61
N ILE A 303 -13.69 6.72 -13.24
CA ILE A 303 -14.05 5.33 -13.51
C ILE A 303 -15.42 5.00 -12.88
N ARG A 304 -15.63 5.41 -11.62
CA ARG A 304 -16.87 5.16 -10.89
C ARG A 304 -18.08 5.93 -11.43
N TYR A 305 -17.87 7.10 -12.03
CA TYR A 305 -18.96 7.90 -12.58
C TYR A 305 -19.67 7.20 -13.76
N PHE A 306 -18.98 6.30 -14.46
CA PHE A 306 -19.51 5.55 -15.60
C PHE A 306 -20.00 4.14 -15.26
N GLN A 307 -19.88 3.69 -14.01
CA GLN A 307 -20.27 2.35 -13.57
C GLN A 307 -21.41 2.46 -12.53
N THR A 308 -22.64 2.20 -12.96
CA THR A 308 -23.86 2.38 -12.12
C THR A 308 -24.14 1.23 -11.16
N ASP A 309 -23.57 0.03 -11.37
CA ASP A 309 -23.83 -1.16 -10.53
C ASP A 309 -22.53 -1.87 -10.18
N ILE A 310 -21.93 -1.48 -9.05
CA ILE A 310 -20.72 -2.13 -8.57
C ILE A 310 -20.91 -2.66 -7.16
N ASP A 311 -20.83 -3.98 -7.07
CA ASP A 311 -20.82 -4.76 -5.83
C ASP A 311 -19.59 -4.36 -4.98
N ILE A 312 -19.85 -3.80 -3.80
CA ILE A 312 -18.84 -3.26 -2.89
C ILE A 312 -17.84 -4.35 -2.45
N GLU A 313 -18.26 -5.62 -2.41
CA GLU A 313 -17.43 -6.75 -2.02
C GLU A 313 -16.35 -7.09 -3.06
N ARG A 314 -16.58 -6.81 -4.34
CA ARG A 314 -15.58 -7.01 -5.41
C ARG A 314 -14.44 -5.99 -5.40
N HIS A 315 -14.58 -4.88 -4.69
CA HIS A 315 -13.65 -3.75 -4.73
C HIS A 315 -12.99 -3.44 -3.38
N ALA A 316 -12.87 -4.42 -2.49
CA ALA A 316 -12.20 -4.27 -1.19
C ALA A 316 -10.77 -3.71 -1.35
N ASP A 317 -10.04 -4.16 -2.37
CA ASP A 317 -8.66 -3.73 -2.62
C ASP A 317 -8.59 -2.28 -3.14
N GLU A 318 -9.54 -1.86 -4.00
CA GLU A 318 -9.63 -0.45 -4.43
C GLU A 318 -9.99 0.47 -3.26
N THR A 319 -10.84 0.01 -2.35
CA THR A 319 -11.21 0.77 -1.16
C THR A 319 -10.01 0.96 -0.25
N VAL A 320 -9.23 -0.08 -0.01
CA VAL A 320 -8.00 0.01 0.79
C VAL A 320 -7.00 0.95 0.14
N LEU A 321 -6.76 0.82 -1.16
CA LEU A 321 -5.89 1.74 -1.89
C LEU A 321 -6.35 3.19 -1.75
N PHE A 322 -7.63 3.45 -1.99
CA PHE A 322 -8.21 4.79 -1.84
C PHE A 322 -7.99 5.34 -0.43
N LEU A 323 -8.24 4.55 0.61
CA LEU A 323 -8.06 4.98 2.00
C LEU A 323 -6.59 5.31 2.30
N LEU A 324 -5.63 4.52 1.80
CA LEU A 324 -4.21 4.81 1.93
C LEU A 324 -3.81 6.12 1.25
N LEU A 325 -4.30 6.35 0.02
CA LEU A 325 -4.07 7.60 -0.70
C LEU A 325 -4.66 8.80 0.06
N LEU A 326 -5.89 8.66 0.56
CA LEU A 326 -6.58 9.70 1.33
C LEU A 326 -5.82 10.02 2.62
N GLN A 327 -5.34 9.00 3.35
CA GLN A 327 -4.52 9.17 4.54
C GLN A 327 -3.27 10.01 4.25
N ARG A 328 -2.55 9.68 3.17
CA ARG A 328 -1.33 10.41 2.77
C ARG A 328 -1.62 11.86 2.39
N ILE A 329 -2.70 12.09 1.65
CA ILE A 329 -3.11 13.43 1.24
C ILE A 329 -3.48 14.29 2.45
N ILE A 330 -4.25 13.75 3.40
CA ILE A 330 -4.61 14.47 4.61
C ILE A 330 -3.39 14.75 5.50
N SER A 331 -2.49 13.77 5.66
CA SER A 331 -1.25 13.94 6.41
C SER A 331 -0.37 15.05 5.81
N PHE A 332 -0.15 15.02 4.49
CA PHE A 332 0.58 16.07 3.79
C PHE A 332 -0.05 17.44 3.98
N TYR A 333 -1.38 17.54 3.84
CA TYR A 333 -2.08 18.81 4.01
C TYR A 333 -2.01 19.33 5.45
N GLN A 334 -2.07 18.44 6.44
CA GLN A 334 -1.89 18.79 7.85
C GLN A 334 -0.49 19.35 8.13
N GLU A 335 0.56 18.74 7.59
CA GLU A 335 1.94 19.22 7.72
C GLU A 335 2.13 20.56 7.01
N PHE A 336 1.60 20.69 5.80
CA PHE A 336 1.59 21.93 5.06
C PHE A 336 0.91 23.06 5.85
N TYR A 337 -0.28 22.78 6.40
CA TYR A 337 -1.05 23.76 7.16
C TYR A 337 -0.32 24.23 8.42
N ARG A 338 0.37 23.32 9.14
CA ARG A 338 1.21 23.67 10.30
C ARG A 338 2.41 24.53 9.94
N LYS A 339 2.93 24.38 8.74
CA LYS A 339 4.14 25.09 8.28
C LYS A 339 3.84 26.50 7.80
N PHE A 340 2.67 26.74 7.21
CA PHE A 340 2.38 27.97 6.48
C PHE A 340 1.21 28.80 7.07
N TYR A 341 0.46 28.25 7.99
CA TYR A 341 -0.66 28.88 8.68
C TYR A 341 -0.60 28.69 10.19
#